data_b823ba4f4d85511c6fbfa8eb947c0547
#
_entry.id   b823ba4f4d85511c6fbfa8eb947c0547
#
_cell.length_a   1.000
_cell.length_b   1.000
_cell.length_c   1.000
_cell.angle_alpha   90.00
_cell.angle_beta   90.00
_cell.angle_gamma   90.00
#
_symmetry.space_group_name_H-M   'P 1'
#
loop_
_entity.id
_entity.type
_entity.pdbx_description
1 polymer ?
#
loop_
_entity_poly.entity_id
_entity_poly.type
_entity_poly.pdbx_seq_one_letter_code
_entity_poly.pdbx_strand_id
1 'polypeptide(L)'
;MAQTVTPLELFQEIAEGRIPEILDVRNIDEFEASQVEGSRPVPTRNVPVYRVFEALEEECERTRDDAVVICGQGNGSELVAEEFEQLGRTVRSLEGGTDAWNRLLVPFEITGLPAPVRVWQFQRPAKACLSYVVGVPGERCIVIDPTRQPQPYLDLAAEHDMVVSHVVDTHVHADHISGGPALAAELGVEYHLPPEDCGGIVPFPNRPLKDGDVLDLGSAQVRVMSMHLPGHTPGTIALLVSEAVLLVGDTVFVRGLGRP
;
A
#
# COMPACT_ATOMS: atom_id res chain seq x y z
N MET A 1 19.27 0.23 24.15
CA MET A 1 18.37 -0.08 22.99
C MET A 1 18.33 1.17 22.14
N ALA A 2 18.65 1.03 20.86
CA ALA A 2 18.62 2.12 19.92
C ALA A 2 17.20 2.70 19.79
N GLN A 3 17.11 3.96 19.42
CA GLN A 3 15.82 4.56 19.05
C GLN A 3 15.28 3.88 17.80
N THR A 4 13.96 3.70 17.72
CA THR A 4 13.30 3.14 16.55
C THR A 4 12.33 4.13 15.93
N VAL A 5 11.97 3.87 14.68
CA VAL A 5 10.91 4.57 13.98
C VAL A 5 10.05 3.54 13.24
N THR A 6 8.74 3.64 13.36
CA THR A 6 7.83 2.77 12.61
C THR A 6 7.78 3.17 11.13
N PRO A 7 7.43 2.24 10.22
CA PRO A 7 7.21 2.58 8.81
C PRO A 7 6.20 3.71 8.59
N LEU A 8 5.13 3.76 9.38
CA LEU A 8 4.11 4.80 9.28
C LEU A 8 4.66 6.18 9.70
N GLU A 9 5.39 6.26 10.81
CA GLU A 9 6.02 7.50 11.26
C GLU A 9 7.02 8.01 10.23
N LEU A 10 7.89 7.14 9.70
CA LEU A 10 8.84 7.50 8.65
C LEU A 10 8.13 8.02 7.39
N PHE A 11 7.05 7.35 6.96
CA PHE A 11 6.24 7.81 5.84
C PHE A 11 5.65 9.20 6.09
N GLN A 12 5.11 9.45 7.28
CA GLN A 12 4.53 10.74 7.68
C GLN A 12 5.60 11.84 7.73
N GLU A 13 6.77 11.55 8.30
CA GLU A 13 7.90 12.49 8.33
C GLU A 13 8.30 12.94 6.92
N ILE A 14 8.46 11.99 5.99
CA ILE A 14 8.80 12.28 4.59
C ILE A 14 7.69 13.11 3.91
N ALA A 15 6.43 12.77 4.14
CA ALA A 15 5.29 13.49 3.57
C ALA A 15 5.22 14.94 4.07
N GLU A 16 5.52 15.18 5.34
CA GLU A 16 5.57 16.51 5.97
C GLU A 16 6.84 17.32 5.59
N GLY A 17 7.80 16.68 4.92
CA GLY A 17 9.04 17.33 4.49
C GLY A 17 10.18 17.26 5.52
N ARG A 18 10.02 16.50 6.58
CA ARG A 18 11.11 16.09 7.48
C ARG A 18 11.80 14.86 6.88
N ILE A 19 12.79 15.07 6.04
CA ILE A 19 13.43 14.01 5.25
C ILE A 19 14.73 13.60 5.92
N PRO A 20 14.78 12.44 6.61
CA PRO A 20 16.02 11.92 7.19
C PRO A 20 16.97 11.43 6.10
N GLU A 21 18.25 11.27 6.44
CA GLU A 21 19.14 10.41 5.67
C GLU A 21 18.77 8.95 5.93
N ILE A 22 18.77 8.14 4.89
CA ILE A 22 18.64 6.68 5.00
C ILE A 22 20.02 6.04 4.87
N LEU A 23 20.42 5.28 5.89
CA LEU A 23 21.55 4.36 5.81
C LEU A 23 21.03 2.94 5.63
N ASP A 24 21.03 2.44 4.40
CA ASP A 24 20.61 1.09 4.10
C ASP A 24 21.79 0.13 4.23
N VAL A 25 21.70 -0.78 5.20
CA VAL A 25 22.79 -1.72 5.52
C VAL A 25 22.58 -3.12 4.91
N ARG A 26 21.65 -3.26 3.95
CA ARG A 26 21.47 -4.49 3.18
C ARG A 26 22.60 -4.68 2.16
N ASN A 27 22.67 -5.88 1.60
CA ASN A 27 23.53 -6.14 0.46
C ASN A 27 23.09 -5.30 -0.76
N ILE A 28 24.02 -5.09 -1.68
CA ILE A 28 23.77 -4.20 -2.84
C ILE A 28 22.63 -4.70 -3.74
N ASP A 29 22.53 -6.01 -3.93
CA ASP A 29 21.46 -6.62 -4.73
C ASP A 29 20.06 -6.41 -4.13
N GLU A 30 19.94 -6.49 -2.80
CA GLU A 30 18.71 -6.21 -2.09
C GLU A 30 18.35 -4.71 -2.14
N PHE A 31 19.36 -3.84 -2.04
CA PHE A 31 19.19 -2.40 -2.15
C PHE A 31 18.76 -1.98 -3.56
N GLU A 32 19.38 -2.54 -4.61
CA GLU A 32 19.02 -2.26 -6.01
C GLU A 32 17.62 -2.78 -6.36
N ALA A 33 17.16 -3.86 -5.72
CA ALA A 33 15.84 -4.42 -5.96
C ALA A 33 14.69 -3.58 -5.38
N SER A 34 14.92 -2.86 -4.27
CA SER A 34 13.91 -1.99 -3.64
C SER A 34 14.55 -1.01 -2.66
N GLN A 35 14.06 0.21 -2.64
CA GLN A 35 14.52 1.28 -1.73
C GLN A 35 13.33 1.87 -0.97
N VAL A 36 13.62 2.61 0.10
CA VAL A 36 12.62 3.45 0.73
C VAL A 36 12.41 4.68 -0.14
N GLU A 37 11.24 4.75 -0.75
CA GLU A 37 10.82 5.86 -1.57
C GLU A 37 9.69 6.63 -0.89
N GLY A 38 9.57 7.92 -1.20
CA GLY A 38 8.52 8.76 -0.66
C GLY A 38 8.03 9.77 -1.70
N SER A 39 7.11 10.64 -1.28
CA SER A 39 6.60 11.74 -2.12
C SER A 39 7.68 12.75 -2.54
N ARG A 40 8.85 12.68 -1.90
CA ARG A 40 10.04 13.50 -2.17
C ARG A 40 11.28 12.62 -2.23
N PRO A 41 12.34 13.06 -2.94
CA PRO A 41 13.62 12.34 -2.92
C PRO A 41 14.16 12.19 -1.50
N VAL A 42 14.50 10.97 -1.11
CA VAL A 42 15.06 10.64 0.19
C VAL A 42 16.58 10.39 0.01
N PRO A 43 17.45 11.16 0.67
CA PRO A 43 18.89 10.90 0.61
C PRO A 43 19.20 9.52 1.17
N THR A 44 19.64 8.62 0.32
CA THR A 44 19.90 7.23 0.72
C THR A 44 21.33 6.84 0.37
N ARG A 45 22.00 6.17 1.31
CA ARG A 45 23.33 5.62 1.17
C ARG A 45 23.28 4.14 1.51
N ASN A 46 23.84 3.29 0.64
CA ASN A 46 23.94 1.86 0.91
C ASN A 46 25.35 1.50 1.34
N VAL A 47 25.48 0.95 2.53
CA VAL A 47 26.73 0.39 3.08
C VAL A 47 26.37 -0.92 3.78
N PRO A 48 26.68 -2.06 3.17
CA PRO A 48 26.37 -3.37 3.76
C PRO A 48 26.88 -3.50 5.20
N VAL A 49 26.08 -4.13 6.06
CA VAL A 49 26.32 -4.20 7.51
C VAL A 49 27.74 -4.59 7.87
N TYR A 50 28.33 -5.57 7.16
CA TYR A 50 29.70 -6.00 7.42
C TYR A 50 30.73 -4.90 7.15
N ARG A 51 30.50 -4.05 6.15
CA ARG A 51 31.37 -2.90 5.84
C ARG A 51 31.22 -1.78 6.87
N VAL A 52 30.02 -1.58 7.41
CA VAL A 52 29.81 -0.64 8.52
C VAL A 52 30.69 -1.05 9.69
N PHE A 53 30.74 -2.35 10.04
CA PHE A 53 31.57 -2.83 11.15
C PHE A 53 33.07 -2.86 10.84
N GLU A 54 33.48 -3.00 9.57
CA GLU A 54 34.89 -2.86 9.17
C GLU A 54 35.44 -1.43 9.32
N ALA A 55 34.56 -0.41 9.22
CA ALA A 55 34.93 1.02 9.27
C ALA A 55 33.97 1.81 10.19
N LEU A 56 33.66 1.29 11.37
CA LEU A 56 32.57 1.73 12.23
C LEU A 56 32.64 3.22 12.59
N GLU A 57 33.81 3.69 13.04
CA GLU A 57 34.01 5.09 13.43
C GLU A 57 33.83 6.02 12.21
N GLU A 58 34.41 5.66 11.06
CA GLU A 58 34.30 6.45 9.83
C GLU A 58 32.86 6.54 9.32
N GLU A 59 32.13 5.42 9.30
CA GLU A 59 30.74 5.38 8.86
C GLU A 59 29.81 6.09 9.85
N CYS A 60 30.10 6.02 11.15
CA CYS A 60 29.40 6.77 12.17
C CYS A 60 29.59 8.29 11.98
N GLU A 61 30.81 8.76 11.73
CA GLU A 61 31.11 10.18 11.48
C GLU A 61 30.40 10.73 10.22
N ARG A 62 30.28 9.91 9.18
CA ARG A 62 29.63 10.25 7.90
C ARG A 62 28.10 10.28 7.99
N THR A 63 27.53 9.62 8.98
CA THR A 63 26.08 9.49 9.12
C THR A 63 25.49 10.65 9.93
N ARG A 64 24.39 11.22 9.49
CA ARG A 64 23.71 12.32 10.20
C ARG A 64 23.04 11.84 11.48
N ASP A 65 22.91 12.72 12.46
CA ASP A 65 22.23 12.40 13.72
C ASP A 65 20.74 12.07 13.58
N ASP A 66 20.09 12.51 12.51
CA ASP A 66 18.68 12.22 12.25
C ASP A 66 18.47 11.02 11.30
N ALA A 67 19.55 10.31 10.97
CA ALA A 67 19.50 9.22 10.02
C ALA A 67 18.62 8.07 10.52
N VAL A 68 18.02 7.38 9.56
CA VAL A 68 17.31 6.11 9.77
C VAL A 68 18.13 4.99 9.16
N VAL A 69 18.57 4.06 9.99
CA VAL A 69 19.28 2.85 9.56
C VAL A 69 18.27 1.77 9.20
N ILE A 70 18.45 1.12 8.04
CA ILE A 70 17.50 0.16 7.50
C ILE A 70 18.21 -1.13 7.10
N CYS A 71 17.64 -2.27 7.50
CA CYS A 71 18.00 -3.58 6.96
C CYS A 71 16.73 -4.33 6.49
N GLY A 72 16.84 -5.62 6.17
CA GLY A 72 15.70 -6.41 5.71
C GLY A 72 14.57 -6.52 6.72
N GLN A 73 14.89 -6.85 7.99
CA GLN A 73 13.92 -7.19 9.04
C GLN A 73 14.08 -6.41 10.35
N GLY A 74 14.97 -5.43 10.41
CA GLY A 74 15.20 -4.59 11.59
C GLY A 74 16.40 -5.01 12.46
N ASN A 75 16.80 -6.28 12.50
CA ASN A 75 17.83 -6.77 13.42
C ASN A 75 19.22 -6.17 13.14
N GLY A 76 19.67 -6.15 11.88
CA GLY A 76 20.98 -5.61 11.51
C GLY A 76 21.06 -4.09 11.65
N SER A 77 19.97 -3.37 11.38
CA SER A 77 19.89 -1.92 11.55
C SER A 77 19.88 -1.52 13.02
N GLU A 78 19.25 -2.31 13.89
CA GLU A 78 19.25 -2.08 15.33
C GLU A 78 20.67 -2.22 15.91
N LEU A 79 21.40 -3.26 15.52
CA LEU A 79 22.80 -3.42 15.93
C LEU A 79 23.69 -2.25 15.50
N VAL A 80 23.56 -1.79 14.26
CA VAL A 80 24.32 -0.62 13.78
C VAL A 80 23.94 0.64 14.56
N ALA A 81 22.67 0.84 14.80
CA ALA A 81 22.18 1.99 15.56
C ALA A 81 22.68 1.98 17.02
N GLU A 82 22.73 0.82 17.67
CA GLU A 82 23.29 0.67 19.03
C GLU A 82 24.79 1.02 19.07
N GLU A 83 25.58 0.55 18.10
CA GLU A 83 27.00 0.88 18.03
C GLU A 83 27.24 2.38 17.75
N PHE A 84 26.43 2.99 16.88
CA PHE A 84 26.51 4.42 16.62
C PHE A 84 26.14 5.25 17.85
N GLU A 85 25.14 4.79 18.64
CA GLU A 85 24.78 5.43 19.92
C GLU A 85 25.96 5.40 20.91
N GLN A 86 26.70 4.29 20.98
CA GLN A 86 27.90 4.18 21.84
C GLN A 86 28.99 5.15 21.41
N LEU A 87 29.10 5.45 20.12
CA LEU A 87 30.01 6.47 19.55
C LEU A 87 29.46 7.90 19.63
N GLY A 88 28.29 8.10 20.24
CA GLY A 88 27.68 9.42 20.46
C GLY A 88 26.84 9.95 19.31
N ARG A 89 26.49 9.10 18.30
CA ARG A 89 25.63 9.46 17.18
C ARG A 89 24.19 9.01 17.48
N THR A 90 23.23 9.91 17.33
CA THR A 90 21.81 9.59 17.55
C THR A 90 21.16 9.23 16.21
N VAL A 91 20.94 7.96 15.97
CA VAL A 91 20.23 7.44 14.80
C VAL A 91 19.07 6.56 15.23
N ARG A 92 18.16 6.27 14.30
CA ARG A 92 17.00 5.43 14.54
C ARG A 92 17.05 4.20 13.65
N SER A 93 16.57 3.05 14.14
CA SER A 93 16.37 1.85 13.32
C SER A 93 14.94 1.79 12.83
N LEU A 94 14.73 1.43 11.55
CA LEU A 94 13.39 1.19 11.00
C LEU A 94 12.86 -0.14 11.55
N GLU A 95 11.75 -0.09 12.28
CA GLU A 95 11.09 -1.27 12.84
C GLU A 95 10.65 -2.23 11.74
N GLY A 96 11.08 -3.50 11.86
CA GLY A 96 10.80 -4.54 10.86
C GLY A 96 11.45 -4.30 9.50
N GLY A 97 12.30 -3.30 9.38
CA GLY A 97 13.11 -3.01 8.19
C GLY A 97 12.31 -2.81 6.90
N THR A 98 12.94 -3.12 5.77
CA THR A 98 12.28 -3.01 4.45
C THR A 98 11.13 -3.98 4.28
N ASP A 99 11.09 -5.10 5.02
CA ASP A 99 9.95 -6.01 4.99
C ASP A 99 8.68 -5.34 5.52
N ALA A 100 8.79 -4.59 6.62
CA ALA A 100 7.68 -3.82 7.16
C ALA A 100 7.31 -2.62 6.27
N TRP A 101 8.30 -1.90 5.75
CA TRP A 101 8.07 -0.82 4.77
C TRP A 101 7.31 -1.31 3.53
N ASN A 102 7.70 -2.45 2.98
CA ASN A 102 7.07 -3.04 1.80
C ASN A 102 5.61 -3.48 2.04
N ARG A 103 5.22 -3.66 3.29
CA ARG A 103 3.85 -4.03 3.68
C ARG A 103 3.01 -2.84 4.12
N LEU A 104 3.60 -1.68 4.28
CA LEU A 104 2.89 -0.48 4.73
C LEU A 104 1.75 -0.14 3.78
N LEU A 105 0.54 -0.02 4.33
CA LEU A 105 -0.65 0.49 3.67
C LEU A 105 -1.18 1.67 4.50
N VAL A 106 -1.30 2.83 3.88
CA VAL A 106 -1.74 4.05 4.57
C VAL A 106 -3.10 4.48 4.01
N PRO A 107 -4.17 4.47 4.84
CA PRO A 107 -5.48 4.94 4.42
C PRO A 107 -5.56 6.47 4.42
N PHE A 108 -6.20 7.00 3.38
CA PHE A 108 -6.56 8.41 3.25
C PHE A 108 -8.03 8.52 2.91
N GLU A 109 -8.81 9.20 3.72
CA GLU A 109 -10.21 9.45 3.41
C GLU A 109 -10.36 10.48 2.30
N ILE A 110 -11.16 10.15 1.28
CA ILE A 110 -11.55 11.08 0.21
C ILE A 110 -12.71 11.91 0.73
N THR A 111 -12.48 13.19 0.95
CA THR A 111 -13.46 14.12 1.50
C THR A 111 -14.34 14.76 0.42
N GLY A 112 -15.48 15.35 0.83
CA GLY A 112 -16.38 16.06 -0.08
C GLY A 112 -17.37 15.18 -0.83
N LEU A 113 -17.51 13.92 -0.45
CA LEU A 113 -18.50 13.01 -1.01
C LEU A 113 -19.88 13.22 -0.37
N PRO A 114 -20.98 12.92 -1.11
CA PRO A 114 -22.31 12.99 -0.54
C PRO A 114 -22.50 11.90 0.52
N ALA A 115 -23.02 12.29 1.69
CA ALA A 115 -23.39 11.33 2.73
C ALA A 115 -24.51 10.38 2.21
N PRO A 116 -24.56 9.12 2.69
CA PRO A 116 -23.77 8.54 3.78
C PRO A 116 -22.48 7.84 3.34
N VAL A 117 -22.10 7.87 2.05
CA VAL A 117 -20.95 7.13 1.54
C VAL A 117 -19.62 7.73 2.01
N ARG A 118 -18.69 6.87 2.35
CA ARG A 118 -17.29 7.23 2.59
C ARG A 118 -16.38 6.36 1.72
N VAL A 119 -15.26 6.93 1.30
CA VAL A 119 -14.25 6.28 0.48
C VAL A 119 -12.88 6.51 1.10
N TRP A 120 -12.13 5.45 1.30
CA TRP A 120 -10.74 5.50 1.73
C TRP A 120 -9.84 4.92 0.64
N GLN A 121 -8.85 5.70 0.24
CA GLN A 121 -7.77 5.25 -0.63
C GLN A 121 -6.63 4.75 0.24
N PHE A 122 -6.21 3.52 0.03
CA PHE A 122 -5.00 2.97 0.63
C PHE A 122 -3.84 3.14 -0.33
N GLN A 123 -2.78 3.76 0.15
CA GLN A 123 -1.53 3.90 -0.59
C GLN A 123 -0.51 2.90 -0.05
N ARG A 124 0.16 2.21 -0.96
CA ARG A 124 1.30 1.35 -0.66
C ARG A 124 2.57 2.05 -1.15
N PRO A 125 3.32 2.79 -0.28
CA PRO A 125 4.44 3.63 -0.70
C PRO A 125 5.51 2.88 -1.49
N ALA A 126 5.85 1.66 -1.05
CA ALA A 126 6.91 0.85 -1.66
C ALA A 126 6.63 0.36 -3.09
N LYS A 127 5.37 0.42 -3.57
CA LYS A 127 4.97 -0.11 -4.88
C LYS A 127 4.09 0.85 -5.67
N ALA A 128 3.76 2.00 -5.10
CA ALA A 128 2.82 2.97 -5.68
C ALA A 128 1.43 2.39 -6.05
N CYS A 129 1.07 1.21 -5.52
CA CYS A 129 -0.22 0.60 -5.75
C CYS A 129 -1.29 1.29 -4.90
N LEU A 130 -2.48 1.43 -5.46
CA LEU A 130 -3.65 1.97 -4.80
C LEU A 130 -4.70 0.88 -4.63
N SER A 131 -5.40 0.93 -3.51
CA SER A 131 -6.58 0.10 -3.25
C SER A 131 -7.59 0.93 -2.48
N TYR A 132 -8.83 0.46 -2.36
CA TYR A 132 -9.87 1.28 -1.77
C TYR A 132 -10.79 0.48 -0.86
N VAL A 133 -11.35 1.17 0.14
CA VAL A 133 -12.56 0.75 0.85
C VAL A 133 -13.63 1.78 0.56
N VAL A 134 -14.77 1.31 0.06
CA VAL A 134 -15.96 2.12 -0.20
C VAL A 134 -17.08 1.59 0.66
N GLY A 135 -17.69 2.41 1.51
CA GLY A 135 -18.70 1.90 2.42
C GLY A 135 -19.61 2.95 3.05
N VAL A 136 -20.55 2.45 3.80
CA VAL A 136 -21.46 3.23 4.63
C VAL A 136 -21.19 2.84 6.09
N PRO A 137 -20.72 3.76 6.94
CA PRO A 137 -20.50 3.47 8.36
C PRO A 137 -21.74 2.86 9.02
N GLY A 138 -21.53 1.79 9.79
CA GLY A 138 -22.62 1.03 10.42
C GLY A 138 -23.33 0.03 9.49
N GLU A 139 -22.95 -0.08 8.22
CA GLU A 139 -23.61 -0.96 7.25
C GLU A 139 -22.59 -1.85 6.53
N ARG A 140 -22.43 -1.69 5.23
CA ARG A 140 -21.58 -2.52 4.37
C ARG A 140 -20.47 -1.72 3.71
N CYS A 141 -19.38 -2.42 3.36
CA CYS A 141 -18.33 -1.87 2.51
C CYS A 141 -17.89 -2.88 1.45
N ILE A 142 -17.19 -2.36 0.47
CA ILE A 142 -16.51 -3.09 -0.61
C ILE A 142 -15.01 -2.81 -0.49
N VAL A 143 -14.19 -3.84 -0.66
CA VAL A 143 -12.73 -3.69 -0.79
C VAL A 143 -12.37 -3.84 -2.26
N ILE A 144 -11.60 -2.88 -2.80
CA ILE A 144 -11.28 -2.79 -4.23
C ILE A 144 -9.76 -2.84 -4.38
N ASP A 145 -9.27 -3.68 -5.29
CA ASP A 145 -7.86 -3.92 -5.61
C ASP A 145 -7.00 -4.24 -4.37
N PRO A 146 -7.44 -5.16 -3.47
CA PRO A 146 -6.73 -5.40 -2.23
C PRO A 146 -5.37 -6.04 -2.46
N THR A 147 -4.40 -5.61 -1.65
CA THR A 147 -3.12 -6.30 -1.55
C THR A 147 -3.25 -7.61 -0.76
N ARG A 148 -2.18 -8.41 -0.72
CA ARG A 148 -2.14 -9.68 0.05
C ARG A 148 -2.13 -9.49 1.57
N GLN A 149 -2.09 -8.28 2.06
CA GLN A 149 -2.19 -7.92 3.48
C GLN A 149 -3.62 -7.39 3.76
N PRO A 150 -4.57 -8.25 4.16
CA PRO A 150 -5.97 -7.85 4.32
C PRO A 150 -6.21 -7.01 5.58
N GLN A 151 -5.38 -7.17 6.61
CA GLN A 151 -5.63 -6.62 7.92
C GLN A 151 -5.95 -5.11 7.95
N PRO A 152 -5.23 -4.22 7.24
CA PRO A 152 -5.54 -2.80 7.24
C PRO A 152 -6.95 -2.47 6.73
N TYR A 153 -7.48 -3.24 5.78
CA TYR A 153 -8.86 -3.05 5.29
C TYR A 153 -9.88 -3.53 6.32
N LEU A 154 -9.60 -4.64 7.00
CA LEU A 154 -10.46 -5.19 8.03
C LEU A 154 -10.50 -4.32 9.28
N ASP A 155 -9.34 -3.77 9.67
CA ASP A 155 -9.24 -2.84 10.80
C ASP A 155 -10.06 -1.57 10.52
N LEU A 156 -9.93 -0.99 9.32
CA LEU A 156 -10.73 0.16 8.91
C LEU A 156 -12.24 -0.16 8.89
N ALA A 157 -12.63 -1.31 8.36
CA ALA A 157 -14.03 -1.73 8.35
C ALA A 157 -14.56 -1.86 9.79
N ALA A 158 -13.79 -2.45 10.70
CA ALA A 158 -14.15 -2.60 12.10
C ALA A 158 -14.23 -1.24 12.82
N GLU A 159 -13.29 -0.33 12.58
CA GLU A 159 -13.29 1.04 13.15
C GLU A 159 -14.58 1.81 12.83
N HIS A 160 -15.17 1.53 11.67
CA HIS A 160 -16.40 2.20 11.20
C HIS A 160 -17.66 1.32 11.29
N ASP A 161 -17.63 0.22 12.03
CA ASP A 161 -18.73 -0.73 12.18
C ASP A 161 -19.27 -1.25 10.84
N MET A 162 -18.39 -1.41 9.84
CA MET A 162 -18.78 -1.88 8.50
C MET A 162 -18.52 -3.38 8.34
N VAL A 163 -19.37 -4.04 7.54
CA VAL A 163 -19.20 -5.43 7.13
C VAL A 163 -18.78 -5.48 5.67
N VAL A 164 -17.65 -6.11 5.37
CA VAL A 164 -17.23 -6.34 3.98
C VAL A 164 -18.24 -7.23 3.30
N SER A 165 -18.87 -6.76 2.22
CA SER A 165 -19.92 -7.50 1.47
C SER A 165 -19.41 -7.99 0.12
N HIS A 166 -18.46 -7.31 -0.48
CA HIS A 166 -17.86 -7.65 -1.77
C HIS A 166 -16.38 -7.34 -1.78
N VAL A 167 -15.63 -8.10 -2.57
CA VAL A 167 -14.25 -7.83 -2.93
C VAL A 167 -14.16 -7.74 -4.44
N VAL A 168 -13.50 -6.71 -4.97
CA VAL A 168 -13.46 -6.40 -6.41
C VAL A 168 -12.03 -6.17 -6.83
N ASP A 169 -11.62 -6.75 -7.96
CA ASP A 169 -10.45 -6.28 -8.70
C ASP A 169 -10.91 -5.54 -9.95
N THR A 170 -10.36 -4.35 -10.18
CA THR A 170 -10.69 -3.52 -11.35
C THR A 170 -10.16 -4.10 -12.66
N HIS A 171 -9.12 -4.93 -12.57
CA HIS A 171 -8.47 -5.63 -13.67
C HIS A 171 -7.62 -6.79 -13.14
N VAL A 172 -7.09 -7.62 -14.03
CA VAL A 172 -6.07 -8.61 -13.65
C VAL A 172 -4.72 -7.90 -13.52
N HIS A 173 -4.24 -7.77 -12.28
CA HIS A 173 -2.97 -7.10 -11.98
C HIS A 173 -1.78 -7.91 -12.50
N ALA A 174 -0.91 -7.26 -13.29
CA ALA A 174 0.31 -7.86 -13.81
C ALA A 174 1.55 -7.58 -12.94
N ASP A 175 1.51 -6.52 -12.16
CA ASP A 175 2.62 -6.00 -11.34
C ASP A 175 2.65 -6.57 -9.91
N HIS A 176 1.53 -7.10 -9.44
CA HIS A 176 1.42 -7.72 -8.11
C HIS A 176 0.37 -8.83 -8.08
N ILE A 177 0.43 -9.66 -7.05
CA ILE A 177 -0.60 -10.67 -6.78
C ILE A 177 -1.71 -10.03 -5.96
N SER A 178 -2.93 -9.99 -6.53
CA SER A 178 -4.11 -9.54 -5.79
C SER A 178 -4.37 -10.38 -4.53
N GLY A 179 -4.79 -9.71 -3.46
CA GLY A 179 -5.33 -10.33 -2.26
C GLY A 179 -6.82 -10.70 -2.38
N GLY A 180 -7.49 -10.25 -3.44
CA GLY A 180 -8.93 -10.35 -3.62
C GLY A 180 -9.51 -11.75 -3.45
N PRO A 181 -9.03 -12.76 -4.19
CA PRO A 181 -9.55 -14.13 -4.06
C PRO A 181 -9.40 -14.72 -2.65
N ALA A 182 -8.27 -14.47 -2.00
CA ALA A 182 -8.00 -14.96 -0.64
C ALA A 182 -8.89 -14.27 0.40
N LEU A 183 -8.99 -12.95 0.33
CA LEU A 183 -9.82 -12.15 1.23
C LEU A 183 -11.31 -12.53 1.10
N ALA A 184 -11.82 -12.65 -0.12
CA ALA A 184 -13.20 -13.04 -0.35
C ALA A 184 -13.51 -14.45 0.17
N ALA A 185 -12.59 -15.39 -0.03
CA ALA A 185 -12.72 -16.76 0.48
C ALA A 185 -12.70 -16.81 2.02
N GLU A 186 -11.83 -16.03 2.66
CA GLU A 186 -11.73 -15.94 4.12
C GLU A 186 -13.01 -15.38 4.75
N LEU A 187 -13.59 -14.35 4.13
CA LEU A 187 -14.80 -13.69 4.61
C LEU A 187 -16.10 -14.39 4.16
N GLY A 188 -16.03 -15.31 3.21
CA GLY A 188 -17.21 -15.96 2.63
C GLY A 188 -18.09 -15.01 1.81
N VAL A 189 -17.49 -14.00 1.17
CA VAL A 189 -18.18 -13.01 0.33
C VAL A 189 -17.88 -13.19 -1.16
N GLU A 190 -18.64 -12.51 -2.01
CA GLU A 190 -18.42 -12.58 -3.46
C GLU A 190 -17.13 -11.84 -3.85
N TYR A 191 -16.31 -12.51 -4.67
CA TYR A 191 -15.17 -11.91 -5.36
C TYR A 191 -15.57 -11.58 -6.79
N HIS A 192 -15.32 -10.34 -7.20
CA HIS A 192 -15.66 -9.84 -8.52
C HIS A 192 -14.42 -9.52 -9.34
N LEU A 193 -14.47 -9.89 -10.62
CA LEU A 193 -13.40 -9.67 -11.58
C LEU A 193 -14.00 -9.43 -12.97
N PRO A 194 -13.45 -8.51 -13.79
CA PRO A 194 -13.89 -8.34 -15.17
C PRO A 194 -13.60 -9.61 -16.01
N PRO A 195 -14.59 -10.13 -16.71
CA PRO A 195 -14.47 -11.43 -17.42
C PRO A 195 -13.51 -11.36 -18.61
N GLU A 196 -13.33 -10.20 -19.24
CA GLU A 196 -12.52 -10.00 -20.44
C GLU A 196 -11.02 -10.24 -20.16
N ASP A 197 -10.55 -9.96 -18.96
CA ASP A 197 -9.14 -10.15 -18.60
C ASP A 197 -8.74 -11.61 -18.38
N CYS A 198 -9.72 -12.47 -18.16
CA CYS A 198 -9.46 -13.87 -17.77
C CYS A 198 -9.52 -14.84 -18.95
N GLY A 199 -9.86 -14.41 -20.14
CA GLY A 199 -10.16 -15.34 -21.24
C GLY A 199 -11.24 -16.39 -20.87
N GLY A 200 -12.02 -16.10 -19.84
CA GLY A 200 -13.06 -16.99 -19.29
C GLY A 200 -12.56 -18.09 -18.34
N ILE A 201 -11.26 -18.14 -18.01
CA ILE A 201 -10.70 -19.19 -17.13
C ILE A 201 -9.93 -18.54 -15.99
N VAL A 202 -10.51 -18.57 -14.79
CA VAL A 202 -9.83 -18.20 -13.53
C VAL A 202 -9.85 -19.42 -12.60
N PRO A 203 -8.74 -19.73 -11.92
CA PRO A 203 -8.60 -20.93 -11.10
C PRO A 203 -9.29 -20.83 -9.71
N PHE A 204 -10.08 -19.80 -9.48
CA PHE A 204 -10.77 -19.54 -8.20
C PHE A 204 -12.21 -19.05 -8.44
N PRO A 205 -13.13 -19.26 -7.48
CA PRO A 205 -14.50 -18.77 -7.57
C PRO A 205 -14.53 -17.25 -7.74
N ASN A 206 -15.26 -16.79 -8.74
CA ASN A 206 -15.48 -15.37 -8.98
C ASN A 206 -16.86 -15.15 -9.60
N ARG A 207 -17.38 -13.95 -9.43
CA ARG A 207 -18.57 -13.47 -10.10
C ARG A 207 -18.14 -12.39 -11.11
N PRO A 208 -18.38 -12.60 -12.40
CA PRO A 208 -18.07 -11.59 -13.40
C PRO A 208 -18.76 -10.27 -13.11
N LEU A 209 -18.03 -9.17 -13.16
CA LEU A 209 -18.56 -7.82 -13.04
C LEU A 209 -18.48 -7.14 -14.41
N LYS A 210 -19.65 -6.76 -14.94
CA LYS A 210 -19.80 -6.23 -16.30
C LYS A 210 -20.22 -4.78 -16.27
N ASP A 211 -20.05 -4.13 -17.42
CA ASP A 211 -20.52 -2.76 -17.62
C ASP A 211 -21.99 -2.58 -17.23
N GLY A 212 -22.27 -1.60 -16.40
CA GLY A 212 -23.58 -1.28 -15.87
C GLY A 212 -24.04 -2.11 -14.66
N ASP A 213 -23.27 -3.11 -14.21
CA ASP A 213 -23.58 -3.84 -12.97
C ASP A 213 -23.49 -2.89 -11.76
N VAL A 214 -24.31 -3.17 -10.74
CA VAL A 214 -24.39 -2.38 -9.53
C VAL A 214 -24.17 -3.26 -8.32
N LEU A 215 -23.28 -2.83 -7.42
CA LEU A 215 -23.05 -3.45 -6.12
C LEU A 215 -23.72 -2.61 -5.04
N ASP A 216 -24.56 -3.25 -4.22
CA ASP A 216 -25.34 -2.58 -3.18
C ASP A 216 -24.59 -2.58 -1.85
N LEU A 217 -24.48 -1.42 -1.22
CA LEU A 217 -23.79 -1.24 0.06
C LEU A 217 -24.73 -1.20 1.28
N GLY A 218 -26.01 -1.45 1.10
CA GLY A 218 -26.99 -1.51 2.18
C GLY A 218 -28.07 -0.44 2.07
N SER A 219 -27.85 0.80 2.48
CA SER A 219 -28.87 1.83 2.30
C SER A 219 -29.11 2.08 0.80
N ALA A 220 -30.36 2.07 0.39
CA ALA A 220 -30.80 1.97 -0.99
C ALA A 220 -30.30 3.06 -1.96
N GLN A 221 -29.55 4.03 -1.48
CA GLN A 221 -29.10 5.18 -2.26
C GLN A 221 -27.60 5.15 -2.62
N VAL A 222 -26.82 4.18 -2.08
CA VAL A 222 -25.38 4.09 -2.36
C VAL A 222 -25.13 2.93 -3.30
N ARG A 223 -24.70 3.25 -4.51
CA ARG A 223 -24.40 2.27 -5.56
C ARG A 223 -22.98 2.43 -6.05
N VAL A 224 -22.33 1.31 -6.30
CA VAL A 224 -21.07 1.24 -7.04
C VAL A 224 -21.41 0.66 -8.39
N MET A 225 -21.25 1.44 -9.45
CA MET A 225 -21.56 1.03 -10.82
C MET A 225 -20.29 0.72 -11.56
N SER A 226 -20.21 -0.45 -12.18
CA SER A 226 -19.11 -0.84 -13.02
C SER A 226 -19.22 -0.16 -14.40
N MET A 227 -18.08 0.25 -14.92
CA MET A 227 -17.96 0.84 -16.26
C MET A 227 -16.77 0.18 -16.97
N HIS A 228 -17.00 -0.40 -18.14
CA HIS A 228 -15.93 -1.00 -18.91
C HIS A 228 -15.03 0.08 -19.54
N LEU A 229 -13.76 0.09 -19.16
CA LEU A 229 -12.74 1.03 -19.64
C LEU A 229 -11.51 0.29 -20.20
N PRO A 230 -11.61 -0.38 -21.35
CA PRO A 230 -10.49 -1.11 -21.92
C PRO A 230 -9.34 -0.16 -22.29
N GLY A 231 -8.12 -0.54 -21.95
CA GLY A 231 -6.92 0.26 -22.21
C GLY A 231 -5.68 -0.36 -21.60
N HIS A 232 -5.49 -0.21 -20.30
CA HIS A 232 -4.41 -0.87 -19.57
C HIS A 232 -4.53 -2.40 -19.67
N THR A 233 -5.71 -2.93 -19.45
CA THR A 233 -6.08 -4.31 -19.82
C THR A 233 -7.36 -4.30 -20.67
N PRO A 234 -7.65 -5.38 -21.41
CA PRO A 234 -8.90 -5.51 -22.15
C PRO A 234 -10.15 -5.44 -21.26
N GLY A 235 -10.05 -5.91 -20.02
CA GLY A 235 -11.16 -6.00 -19.09
C GLY A 235 -11.24 -4.89 -18.06
N THR A 236 -10.31 -3.94 -18.03
CA THR A 236 -10.30 -2.87 -17.01
C THR A 236 -11.69 -2.23 -16.86
N ILE A 237 -12.15 -2.14 -15.61
CA ILE A 237 -13.38 -1.44 -15.24
C ILE A 237 -13.08 -0.25 -14.34
N ALA A 238 -13.94 0.75 -14.38
CA ALA A 238 -14.01 1.78 -13.36
C ALA A 238 -15.26 1.62 -12.52
N LEU A 239 -15.19 2.07 -11.27
CA LEU A 239 -16.30 2.03 -10.34
C LEU A 239 -16.76 3.46 -10.05
N LEU A 240 -17.98 3.79 -10.46
CA LEU A 240 -18.61 5.08 -10.18
C LEU A 240 -19.37 4.98 -8.86
N VAL A 241 -18.89 5.69 -7.86
CA VAL A 241 -19.45 5.70 -6.50
C VAL A 241 -20.36 6.92 -6.34
N SER A 242 -21.66 6.68 -6.13
CA SER A 242 -22.67 7.72 -5.85
C SER A 242 -22.64 8.92 -6.82
N GLU A 243 -22.31 8.70 -8.08
CA GLU A 243 -22.15 9.74 -9.11
C GLU A 243 -21.16 10.88 -8.74
N ALA A 244 -20.31 10.65 -7.75
CA ALA A 244 -19.44 11.68 -7.17
C ALA A 244 -17.95 11.39 -7.35
N VAL A 245 -17.54 10.12 -7.33
CA VAL A 245 -16.14 9.74 -7.52
C VAL A 245 -16.05 8.54 -8.46
N LEU A 246 -15.06 8.57 -9.34
CA LEU A 246 -14.75 7.50 -10.27
C LEU A 246 -13.40 6.87 -9.89
N LEU A 247 -13.42 5.60 -9.51
CA LEU A 247 -12.23 4.80 -9.26
C LEU A 247 -11.87 4.08 -10.56
N VAL A 248 -10.74 4.43 -11.16
CA VAL A 248 -10.42 4.10 -12.56
C VAL A 248 -9.37 2.99 -12.71
N GLY A 249 -8.98 2.34 -11.62
CA GLY A 249 -7.86 1.41 -11.63
C GLY A 249 -6.63 2.06 -12.28
N ASP A 250 -5.92 1.30 -13.09
CA ASP A 250 -4.70 1.74 -13.77
C ASP A 250 -4.94 2.44 -15.12
N THR A 251 -6.14 2.97 -15.35
CA THR A 251 -6.45 3.69 -16.62
C THR A 251 -5.87 5.10 -16.63
N VAL A 252 -6.01 5.86 -15.53
CA VAL A 252 -5.59 7.25 -15.42
C VAL A 252 -4.80 7.50 -14.14
N PHE A 253 -3.63 8.11 -14.28
CA PHE A 253 -2.79 8.58 -13.18
C PHE A 253 -2.70 10.10 -13.16
N VAL A 254 -2.27 10.68 -12.04
CA VAL A 254 -2.17 12.14 -11.84
C VAL A 254 -1.37 12.86 -12.95
N ARG A 255 -0.44 12.18 -13.60
CA ARG A 255 0.41 12.76 -14.67
C ARG A 255 0.59 11.82 -15.85
N GLY A 256 -0.33 10.90 -16.07
CA GLY A 256 -0.19 9.92 -17.15
C GLY A 256 -1.42 9.06 -17.35
N LEU A 257 -1.30 8.15 -18.28
CA LEU A 257 -2.29 7.11 -18.57
C LEU A 257 -1.64 5.74 -18.33
N GLY A 258 -2.46 4.75 -18.00
CA GLY A 258 -2.05 3.35 -18.00
C GLY A 258 -1.47 2.97 -19.34
N ARG A 259 -0.42 2.17 -19.31
CA ARG A 259 0.17 1.61 -20.54
C ARG A 259 -0.52 0.29 -20.84
N PRO A 260 -0.89 0.02 -22.11
CA PRO A 260 -1.40 -1.28 -22.52
C PRO A 260 -0.33 -2.36 -22.43
#